data_c86a8327cf47082d1ef3fb47d6c36532
#
_entry.id   c86a8327cf47082d1ef3fb47d6c36532
#
_cell.length_a   1.000
_cell.length_b   1.000
_cell.length_c   1.000
_cell.angle_alpha   90.00
_cell.angle_beta   90.00
_cell.angle_gamma   90.00
#
_symmetry.space_group_name_H-M   'P 1'
#
loop_
_entity.id
_entity.type
_entity.pdbx_description
1 polymer ?
#
loop_
_entity_poly.entity_id
_entity_poly.type
_entity_poly.pdbx_seq_one_letter_code
_entity_poly.pdbx_strand_id
1 'polypeptide(L)'
;DLIFLDIQMPKISGFEMLELLEEPPAVIFTTAFDEYAVQAFEKNAVDYLLKPFSQQRFDKAISRWMEQDKATTVAATEQVLKDATKHPAQAERIVVKNGTKITIIPVQDIQYLEAADDYVKIITATGSFLKKQTMSYFEETLNASSFVRTHRSFMVQVKEITRIDPYEKENHVAVLRSGVKIPVSRAGYPKLKAMLGL
;
A
#
# COMPACT_ATOMS: atom_id res chain seq x y z
N ASP A 1 19.97 1.11 -17.88
CA ASP A 1 18.97 0.17 -18.41
C ASP A 1 17.55 0.68 -18.09
N LEU A 2 16.57 0.32 -18.94
CA LEU A 2 15.17 0.65 -18.81
C LEU A 2 14.33 -0.62 -18.82
N ILE A 3 13.34 -0.74 -17.91
CA ILE A 3 12.35 -1.81 -17.95
C ILE A 3 10.94 -1.24 -18.12
N PHE A 4 10.11 -1.97 -18.87
CA PHE A 4 8.66 -1.79 -18.89
C PHE A 4 8.05 -2.84 -17.96
N LEU A 5 7.33 -2.38 -16.95
CA LEU A 5 6.85 -3.24 -15.89
C LEU A 5 5.33 -3.15 -15.78
N ASP A 6 4.65 -4.27 -15.98
CA ASP A 6 3.21 -4.30 -15.68
C ASP A 6 3.00 -4.23 -14.17
N ILE A 7 2.02 -3.44 -13.77
CA ILE A 7 1.67 -3.32 -12.34
C ILE A 7 0.91 -4.55 -11.87
N GLN A 8 -0.05 -5.02 -12.66
CA GLN A 8 -0.84 -6.20 -12.31
C GLN A 8 -0.26 -7.46 -12.93
N MET A 9 0.55 -8.17 -12.15
CA MET A 9 1.09 -9.47 -12.55
C MET A 9 0.58 -10.57 -11.60
N PRO A 10 0.42 -11.82 -12.08
CA PRO A 10 0.09 -12.95 -11.21
C PRO A 10 1.13 -13.12 -10.10
N LYS A 11 0.68 -13.32 -8.86
CA LYS A 11 1.48 -13.61 -7.66
C LYS A 11 2.17 -12.39 -7.01
N ILE A 12 2.66 -11.40 -7.76
CA ILE A 12 3.37 -10.23 -7.26
C ILE A 12 3.06 -9.03 -8.16
N SER A 13 2.82 -7.86 -7.59
CA SER A 13 2.65 -6.64 -8.38
C SER A 13 3.99 -6.10 -8.88
N GLY A 14 3.95 -5.27 -9.95
CA GLY A 14 5.15 -4.58 -10.44
C GLY A 14 5.84 -3.72 -9.37
N PHE A 15 5.08 -3.09 -8.49
CA PHE A 15 5.62 -2.32 -7.37
C PHE A 15 6.37 -3.19 -6.36
N GLU A 16 5.79 -4.32 -6.00
CA GLU A 16 6.43 -5.28 -5.10
C GLU A 16 7.68 -5.90 -5.71
N MET A 17 7.66 -6.14 -7.02
CA MET A 17 8.84 -6.62 -7.75
C MET A 17 10.00 -5.61 -7.65
N LEU A 18 9.73 -4.30 -7.80
CA LEU A 18 10.77 -3.28 -7.66
C LEU A 18 11.35 -3.22 -6.24
N GLU A 19 10.53 -3.42 -5.22
CA GLU A 19 11.00 -3.45 -3.82
C GLU A 19 11.97 -4.61 -3.53
N LEU A 20 11.98 -5.64 -4.38
CA LEU A 20 12.89 -6.78 -4.24
C LEU A 20 14.26 -6.55 -4.89
N LEU A 21 14.38 -5.56 -5.78
CA LEU A 21 15.64 -5.22 -6.42
C LEU A 21 16.47 -4.32 -5.50
N GLU A 22 17.77 -4.63 -5.37
CA GLU A 22 18.69 -3.81 -4.59
C GLU A 22 19.01 -2.50 -5.32
N GLU A 23 19.19 -2.58 -6.63
CA GLU A 23 19.43 -1.44 -7.52
C GLU A 23 18.42 -1.52 -8.69
N PRO A 24 17.22 -0.94 -8.54
CA PRO A 24 16.24 -0.98 -9.60
C PRO A 24 16.69 -0.13 -10.79
N PRO A 25 16.56 -0.64 -12.03
CA PRO A 25 16.82 0.16 -13.24
C PRO A 25 15.75 1.25 -13.39
N ALA A 26 15.90 2.11 -14.40
CA ALA A 26 14.84 3.04 -14.78
C ALA A 26 13.57 2.25 -15.16
N VAL A 27 12.41 2.72 -14.69
CA VAL A 27 11.14 1.99 -14.84
C VAL A 27 10.10 2.86 -15.54
N ILE A 28 9.44 2.28 -16.54
CA ILE A 28 8.19 2.78 -17.07
C ILE A 28 7.11 1.74 -16.74
N PHE A 29 6.14 2.14 -15.92
CA PHE A 29 5.03 1.26 -15.61
C PHE A 29 4.05 1.16 -16.77
N THR A 30 3.50 -0.04 -16.99
CA THR A 30 2.41 -0.29 -17.94
C THR A 30 1.26 -0.97 -17.23
N THR A 31 0.02 -0.55 -17.45
CA THR A 31 -1.14 -1.19 -16.81
C THR A 31 -2.43 -0.89 -17.56
N ALA A 32 -3.47 -1.68 -17.32
CA ALA A 32 -4.82 -1.41 -17.80
C ALA A 32 -5.63 -0.48 -16.87
N PHE A 33 -5.06 -0.05 -15.73
CA PHE A 33 -5.75 0.71 -14.69
C PHE A 33 -5.05 2.05 -14.45
N ASP A 34 -5.81 3.12 -14.42
CA ASP A 34 -5.35 4.50 -14.22
C ASP A 34 -5.03 4.84 -12.76
N GLU A 35 -5.60 4.09 -11.84
CA GLU A 35 -5.47 4.28 -10.39
C GLU A 35 -4.04 4.15 -9.83
N TYR A 36 -3.13 3.50 -10.55
CA TYR A 36 -1.74 3.30 -10.12
C TYR A 36 -0.78 4.44 -10.50
N ALA A 37 -1.26 5.45 -11.23
CA ALA A 37 -0.40 6.53 -11.71
C ALA A 37 0.30 7.29 -10.57
N VAL A 38 -0.40 7.57 -9.48
CA VAL A 38 0.16 8.26 -8.31
C VAL A 38 1.27 7.43 -7.66
N GLN A 39 1.05 6.12 -7.45
CA GLN A 39 2.04 5.22 -6.86
C GLN A 39 3.29 5.06 -7.74
N ALA A 40 3.14 5.10 -9.06
CA ALA A 40 4.26 5.04 -9.98
C ALA A 40 5.21 6.24 -9.80
N PHE A 41 4.66 7.43 -9.56
CA PHE A 41 5.45 8.63 -9.30
C PHE A 41 6.15 8.59 -7.93
N GLU A 42 5.49 8.11 -6.88
CA GLU A 42 6.10 7.93 -5.55
C GLU A 42 7.31 6.97 -5.57
N LYS A 43 7.33 6.05 -6.53
CA LYS A 43 8.44 5.10 -6.76
C LYS A 43 9.50 5.62 -7.72
N ASN A 44 9.51 6.93 -8.03
CA ASN A 44 10.45 7.56 -8.96
C ASN A 44 10.47 6.90 -10.36
N ALA A 45 9.33 6.42 -10.84
CA ALA A 45 9.21 5.90 -12.19
C ALA A 45 9.47 7.01 -13.22
N VAL A 46 10.09 6.67 -14.34
CA VAL A 46 10.33 7.59 -15.47
C VAL A 46 9.00 8.04 -16.06
N ASP A 47 8.07 7.10 -16.24
CA ASP A 47 6.75 7.38 -16.79
C ASP A 47 5.77 6.23 -16.50
N TYR A 48 4.53 6.43 -16.93
CA TYR A 48 3.40 5.54 -16.75
C TYR A 48 2.59 5.42 -18.03
N LEU A 49 2.31 4.22 -18.51
CA LEU A 49 1.57 3.96 -19.74
C LEU A 49 0.29 3.18 -19.46
N LEU A 50 -0.86 3.82 -19.68
CA LEU A 50 -2.17 3.17 -19.58
C LEU A 50 -2.49 2.40 -20.86
N LYS A 51 -2.72 1.11 -20.76
CA LYS A 51 -3.12 0.24 -21.88
C LYS A 51 -4.60 0.43 -22.23
N PRO A 52 -4.95 0.54 -23.55
CA PRO A 52 -4.06 0.60 -24.70
C PRO A 52 -3.41 1.99 -24.87
N PHE A 53 -2.12 2.06 -25.17
CA PHE A 53 -1.42 3.32 -25.41
C PHE A 53 -1.01 3.47 -26.88
N SER A 54 -0.99 4.73 -27.36
CA SER A 54 -0.57 5.06 -28.72
C SER A 54 0.94 5.08 -28.85
N GLN A 55 1.43 4.95 -30.10
CA GLN A 55 2.85 5.09 -30.42
C GLN A 55 3.40 6.44 -29.93
N GLN A 56 2.66 7.54 -30.12
CA GLN A 56 3.07 8.86 -29.64
C GLN A 56 3.26 8.91 -28.12
N ARG A 57 2.40 8.23 -27.37
CA ARG A 57 2.50 8.17 -25.91
C ARG A 57 3.71 7.35 -25.45
N PHE A 58 4.00 6.25 -26.17
CA PHE A 58 5.19 5.44 -25.96
C PHE A 58 6.47 6.24 -26.25
N ASP A 59 6.55 6.89 -27.42
CA ASP A 59 7.71 7.67 -27.82
C ASP A 59 8.01 8.80 -26.84
N LYS A 60 6.96 9.44 -26.29
CA LYS A 60 7.09 10.46 -25.24
C LYS A 60 7.69 9.89 -23.94
N ALA A 61 7.33 8.68 -23.56
CA ALA A 61 7.90 8.04 -22.38
C ALA A 61 9.38 7.70 -22.58
N ILE A 62 9.76 7.22 -23.75
CA ILE A 62 11.15 6.96 -24.12
C ILE A 62 11.97 8.27 -24.14
N SER A 63 11.42 9.33 -24.72
CA SER A 63 12.09 10.65 -24.75
C SER A 63 12.39 11.15 -23.33
N ARG A 64 11.44 11.01 -22.40
CA ARG A 64 11.65 11.37 -20.99
C ARG A 64 12.79 10.58 -20.36
N TRP A 65 12.87 9.27 -20.61
CA TRP A 65 13.98 8.45 -20.11
C TRP A 65 15.33 8.93 -20.66
N MET A 66 15.40 9.22 -21.96
CA MET A 66 16.62 9.71 -22.59
C MET A 66 17.04 11.11 -22.09
N GLU A 67 16.09 11.92 -21.65
CA GLU A 67 16.32 13.28 -21.11
C GLU A 67 16.76 13.25 -19.64
N GLN A 68 16.39 12.22 -18.85
CA GLN A 68 16.81 12.07 -17.46
C GLN A 68 18.32 11.93 -17.29
N ASP A 69 19.04 11.45 -18.28
CA ASP A 69 20.52 11.46 -18.31
C ASP A 69 21.12 12.88 -18.40
N LYS A 70 20.31 13.93 -18.55
CA LYS A 70 20.78 15.30 -18.80
C LYS A 70 20.37 16.40 -17.81
N ALA A 71 19.36 16.22 -16.99
CA ALA A 71 19.01 17.23 -15.98
C ALA A 71 17.93 16.78 -14.99
N THR A 72 18.20 16.95 -13.72
CA THR A 72 17.25 17.01 -12.63
C THR A 72 16.26 18.16 -12.84
N THR A 73 14.99 17.93 -13.10
CA THR A 73 13.99 19.00 -12.99
C THR A 73 12.57 18.51 -12.65
N VAL A 74 12.08 19.03 -11.56
CA VAL A 74 10.85 18.74 -10.81
C VAL A 74 9.55 19.29 -11.43
N ALA A 75 9.53 19.84 -12.65
CA ALA A 75 8.47 20.72 -13.13
C ALA A 75 7.34 20.08 -13.99
N ALA A 76 7.37 18.78 -14.31
CA ALA A 76 6.36 18.17 -15.20
C ALA A 76 5.23 17.41 -14.48
N THR A 77 5.25 17.39 -13.16
CA THR A 77 4.46 16.45 -12.33
C THR A 77 3.03 16.94 -12.03
N GLU A 78 2.75 18.24 -12.09
CA GLU A 78 1.46 18.79 -11.61
C GLU A 78 0.26 18.56 -12.55
N GLN A 79 0.48 18.31 -13.83
CA GLN A 79 -0.63 18.22 -14.80
C GLN A 79 -1.25 16.82 -14.88
N VAL A 80 -0.49 15.78 -14.52
CA VAL A 80 -0.96 14.38 -14.54
C VAL A 80 -1.69 14.00 -13.23
N LEU A 81 -1.36 14.68 -12.13
CA LEU A 81 -1.97 14.44 -10.81
C LEU A 81 -3.46 14.83 -10.72
N LYS A 82 -3.94 15.69 -11.61
CA LYS A 82 -5.35 16.16 -11.56
C LYS A 82 -6.37 15.15 -12.11
N ASP A 83 -5.93 14.16 -12.88
CA ASP A 83 -6.84 13.19 -13.52
C ASP A 83 -6.87 11.79 -12.86
N ALA A 84 -6.03 11.54 -11.86
CA ALA A 84 -5.82 10.20 -11.29
C ALA A 84 -6.48 9.99 -9.90
N THR A 85 -7.47 10.78 -9.54
CA THR A 85 -8.16 10.59 -8.25
C THR A 85 -9.42 9.74 -8.40
N LYS A 86 -9.31 8.42 -8.41
CA LYS A 86 -10.40 7.52 -7.93
C LYS A 86 -9.90 6.08 -7.73
N HIS A 87 -9.84 5.69 -6.47
CA HIS A 87 -9.69 4.35 -5.90
C HIS A 87 -8.38 3.58 -6.12
N PRO A 88 -7.55 3.41 -5.07
CA PRO A 88 -6.43 2.48 -5.11
C PRO A 88 -6.96 1.05 -5.24
N ALA A 89 -6.36 0.27 -6.14
CA ALA A 89 -6.65 -1.16 -6.20
C ALA A 89 -6.25 -1.82 -4.88
N GLN A 90 -7.18 -2.58 -4.33
CA GLN A 90 -6.98 -3.23 -3.04
C GLN A 90 -5.92 -4.32 -3.17
N ALA A 91 -4.85 -4.21 -2.39
CA ALA A 91 -3.83 -5.24 -2.35
C ALA A 91 -4.44 -6.56 -1.84
N GLU A 92 -4.25 -7.63 -2.56
CA GLU A 92 -4.63 -8.99 -2.11
C GLU A 92 -3.53 -9.67 -1.30
N ARG A 93 -2.29 -9.21 -1.41
CA ARG A 93 -1.11 -9.77 -0.77
C ARG A 93 -0.13 -8.66 -0.40
N ILE A 94 0.67 -8.90 0.65
CA ILE A 94 1.77 -8.03 1.05
C ILE A 94 3.06 -8.82 0.94
N VAL A 95 4.04 -8.26 0.24
CA VAL A 95 5.39 -8.83 0.14
C VAL A 95 6.30 -8.19 1.19
N VAL A 96 6.98 -9.02 1.95
CA VAL A 96 7.97 -8.60 2.95
C VAL A 96 9.31 -9.24 2.62
N LYS A 97 10.35 -8.41 2.50
CA LYS A 97 11.74 -8.86 2.33
C LYS A 97 12.45 -8.78 3.69
N ASN A 98 13.08 -9.87 4.09
CA ASN A 98 13.92 -9.92 5.29
C ASN A 98 15.26 -10.60 4.92
N GLY A 99 16.28 -9.79 4.65
CA GLY A 99 17.51 -10.23 4.05
C GLY A 99 17.28 -10.83 2.67
N THR A 100 17.67 -12.07 2.46
CA THR A 100 17.45 -12.84 1.23
C THR A 100 16.10 -13.55 1.18
N LYS A 101 15.35 -13.57 2.29
CA LYS A 101 14.07 -14.25 2.38
C LYS A 101 12.93 -13.32 1.98
N ILE A 102 12.13 -13.77 1.02
CA ILE A 102 10.90 -13.10 0.59
C ILE A 102 9.72 -13.88 1.17
N THR A 103 8.83 -13.17 1.85
CA THR A 103 7.58 -13.74 2.39
C THR A 103 6.39 -13.02 1.76
N ILE A 104 5.49 -13.77 1.15
CA ILE A 104 4.24 -13.27 0.56
C ILE A 104 3.12 -13.57 1.57
N ILE A 105 2.47 -12.53 2.08
CA ILE A 105 1.43 -12.61 3.09
C ILE A 105 0.10 -12.31 2.41
N PRO A 106 -0.84 -13.26 2.32
CA PRO A 106 -2.20 -12.96 1.88
C PRO A 106 -2.86 -11.96 2.85
N VAL A 107 -3.49 -10.91 2.33
CA VAL A 107 -4.12 -9.88 3.16
C VAL A 107 -5.20 -10.47 4.07
N GLN A 108 -5.89 -11.50 3.62
CA GLN A 108 -6.88 -12.22 4.41
C GLN A 108 -6.31 -12.89 5.68
N ASP A 109 -5.00 -13.16 5.74
CA ASP A 109 -4.34 -13.81 6.88
C ASP A 109 -3.83 -12.82 7.93
N ILE A 110 -3.88 -11.51 7.61
CA ILE A 110 -3.46 -10.45 8.52
C ILE A 110 -4.51 -10.28 9.60
N GLN A 111 -4.12 -10.34 10.86
CA GLN A 111 -4.99 -10.07 12.00
C GLN A 111 -5.03 -8.57 12.31
N TYR A 112 -3.85 -7.95 12.40
CA TYR A 112 -3.72 -6.51 12.62
C TYR A 112 -2.33 -6.02 12.20
N LEU A 113 -2.21 -4.71 12.11
CA LEU A 113 -0.98 -3.97 11.84
C LEU A 113 -0.66 -3.06 13.02
N GLU A 114 0.62 -2.96 13.36
CA GLU A 114 1.15 -2.15 14.44
C GLU A 114 2.31 -1.29 13.96
N ALA A 115 2.28 0.03 14.24
CA ALA A 115 3.39 0.91 13.94
C ALA A 115 4.60 0.58 14.84
N ALA A 116 5.78 0.47 14.24
CA ALA A 116 7.03 0.15 14.90
C ALA A 116 8.15 1.03 14.30
N ASP A 117 8.32 2.24 14.81
CA ASP A 117 9.23 3.27 14.30
C ASP A 117 9.02 3.52 12.80
N ASP A 118 10.05 3.30 11.97
CA ASP A 118 10.01 3.44 10.51
C ASP A 118 9.39 2.23 9.79
N TYR A 119 8.89 1.26 10.54
CA TYR A 119 8.30 0.03 10.02
C TYR A 119 6.86 -0.12 10.49
N VAL A 120 6.12 -0.94 9.76
CA VAL A 120 4.85 -1.49 10.22
C VAL A 120 5.02 -2.98 10.44
N LYS A 121 4.65 -3.44 11.62
CA LYS A 121 4.62 -4.85 11.99
C LYS A 121 3.29 -5.44 11.55
N ILE A 122 3.34 -6.44 10.69
CA ILE A 122 2.20 -7.17 10.15
C ILE A 122 2.05 -8.44 10.96
N ILE A 123 0.93 -8.60 11.63
CA ILE A 123 0.67 -9.76 12.51
C ILE A 123 -0.33 -10.69 11.83
N THR A 124 0.06 -11.96 11.77
CA THR A 124 -0.74 -13.07 11.26
C THR A 124 -0.82 -14.19 12.29
N ALA A 125 -1.63 -15.21 12.06
CA ALA A 125 -1.68 -16.40 12.92
C ALA A 125 -0.35 -17.17 12.94
N THR A 126 0.47 -17.06 11.89
CA THR A 126 1.72 -17.81 11.74
C THR A 126 2.97 -17.04 12.17
N GLY A 127 2.85 -15.77 12.50
CA GLY A 127 3.97 -14.94 12.95
C GLY A 127 3.81 -13.46 12.69
N SER A 128 4.90 -12.74 12.88
CA SER A 128 4.96 -11.30 12.66
C SER A 128 6.07 -10.93 11.66
N PHE A 129 5.80 -9.93 10.83
CA PHE A 129 6.69 -9.49 9.76
C PHE A 129 6.83 -7.97 9.81
N LEU A 130 8.02 -7.45 9.52
CA LEU A 130 8.28 -6.01 9.47
C LEU A 130 8.37 -5.55 8.01
N LYS A 131 7.62 -4.51 7.66
CA LYS A 131 7.69 -3.85 6.36
C LYS A 131 7.99 -2.37 6.56
N LYS A 132 9.00 -1.85 5.85
CA LYS A 132 9.35 -0.42 5.88
C LYS A 132 8.32 0.35 5.05
N GLN A 133 7.24 0.74 5.73
CA GLN A 133 6.13 1.50 5.18
C GLN A 133 5.43 2.26 6.30
N THR A 134 4.55 3.20 5.96
CA THR A 134 3.75 3.95 6.92
C THR A 134 2.37 3.31 7.17
N MET A 135 1.74 3.63 8.29
CA MET A 135 0.35 3.22 8.54
C MET A 135 -0.63 3.82 7.53
N SER A 136 -0.34 5.02 7.01
CA SER A 136 -1.16 5.67 5.98
C SER A 136 -1.09 4.93 4.65
N TYR A 137 0.08 4.42 4.26
CA TYR A 137 0.22 3.54 3.10
C TYR A 137 -0.73 2.34 3.19
N PHE A 138 -0.79 1.67 4.34
CA PHE A 138 -1.70 0.54 4.52
C PHE A 138 -3.18 0.94 4.58
N GLU A 139 -3.50 2.13 5.09
CA GLU A 139 -4.87 2.66 5.09
C GLU A 139 -5.38 2.93 3.67
N GLU A 140 -4.48 3.30 2.75
CA GLU A 140 -4.79 3.55 1.34
C GLU A 140 -4.83 2.27 0.49
N THR A 141 -3.95 1.29 0.77
CA THR A 141 -3.80 0.08 -0.06
C THR A 141 -4.65 -1.10 0.39
N LEU A 142 -5.04 -1.17 1.66
CA LEU A 142 -5.89 -2.24 2.15
C LEU A 142 -7.37 -1.90 1.98
N ASN A 143 -8.18 -2.96 1.80
CA ASN A 143 -9.62 -2.81 1.64
C ASN A 143 -10.26 -2.13 2.87
N ALA A 144 -10.77 -0.91 2.69
CA ALA A 144 -11.43 -0.12 3.72
C ALA A 144 -12.70 -0.79 4.29
N SER A 145 -13.29 -1.79 3.61
CA SER A 145 -14.39 -2.59 4.15
C SER A 145 -13.93 -3.75 5.04
N SER A 146 -12.63 -4.08 5.00
CA SER A 146 -12.07 -5.21 5.76
C SER A 146 -11.14 -4.76 6.89
N PHE A 147 -10.52 -3.60 6.75
CA PHE A 147 -9.57 -3.05 7.71
C PHE A 147 -9.99 -1.70 8.23
N VAL A 148 -9.79 -1.47 9.52
CA VAL A 148 -10.09 -0.20 10.17
C VAL A 148 -8.90 0.28 11.01
N ARG A 149 -8.52 1.55 10.83
CA ARG A 149 -7.52 2.21 11.67
C ARG A 149 -8.15 2.62 12.99
N THR A 150 -7.93 1.83 14.03
CA THR A 150 -8.50 2.05 15.37
C THR A 150 -7.70 3.07 16.19
N HIS A 151 -6.40 3.18 15.92
CA HIS A 151 -5.48 4.07 16.61
C HIS A 151 -4.41 4.59 15.64
N ARG A 152 -3.70 5.68 15.99
CA ARG A 152 -2.57 6.16 15.16
C ARG A 152 -1.53 5.08 14.87
N SER A 153 -1.36 4.13 15.79
CA SER A 153 -0.39 3.04 15.70
C SER A 153 -1.01 1.67 15.40
N PHE A 154 -2.33 1.55 15.21
CA PHE A 154 -2.98 0.27 15.00
C PHE A 154 -4.05 0.32 13.91
N MET A 155 -4.04 -0.71 13.05
CA MET A 155 -5.08 -1.02 12.09
C MET A 155 -5.46 -2.49 12.24
N VAL A 156 -6.75 -2.81 12.25
CA VAL A 156 -7.26 -4.13 12.59
C VAL A 156 -8.14 -4.68 11.47
N GLN A 157 -8.01 -5.96 11.18
CA GLN A 157 -8.97 -6.63 10.32
C GLN A 157 -10.28 -6.85 11.09
N VAL A 158 -11.39 -6.35 10.56
CA VAL A 158 -12.69 -6.30 11.24
C VAL A 158 -13.19 -7.69 11.63
N LYS A 159 -12.99 -8.70 10.78
CA LYS A 159 -13.40 -10.09 11.07
C LYS A 159 -12.70 -10.70 12.28
N GLU A 160 -11.55 -10.17 12.68
CA GLU A 160 -10.81 -10.65 13.85
C GLU A 160 -11.35 -10.12 15.18
N ILE A 161 -12.17 -9.05 15.13
CA ILE A 161 -12.73 -8.43 16.33
C ILE A 161 -13.89 -9.29 16.85
N THR A 162 -13.80 -9.67 18.12
CA THR A 162 -14.86 -10.45 18.79
C THR A 162 -15.73 -9.60 19.70
N ARG A 163 -15.16 -8.53 20.29
CA ARG A 163 -15.89 -7.57 21.12
C ARG A 163 -15.13 -6.28 21.28
N ILE A 164 -15.81 -5.26 21.76
CA ILE A 164 -15.24 -3.95 22.11
C ILE A 164 -15.55 -3.72 23.58
N ASP A 165 -14.52 -3.58 24.39
CA ASP A 165 -14.65 -3.31 25.82
C ASP A 165 -14.39 -1.81 26.09
N PRO A 166 -15.14 -1.17 27.00
CA PRO A 166 -14.80 0.15 27.51
C PRO A 166 -13.42 0.11 28.20
N TYR A 167 -12.62 1.13 28.01
CA TYR A 167 -11.31 1.28 28.63
C TYR A 167 -11.09 2.74 29.00
N GLU A 168 -10.65 3.02 30.22
CA GLU A 168 -10.41 4.35 30.81
C GLU A 168 -10.99 5.58 30.07
N LYS A 169 -11.78 6.40 30.78
CA LYS A 169 -12.28 7.72 30.36
C LYS A 169 -12.52 7.91 28.83
N GLU A 170 -13.53 7.25 28.28
CA GLU A 170 -13.95 7.37 26.85
C GLU A 170 -13.06 6.67 25.80
N ASN A 171 -12.05 5.89 26.19
CA ASN A 171 -11.32 5.03 25.30
C ASN A 171 -11.97 3.62 25.26
N HIS A 172 -11.66 2.89 24.22
CA HIS A 172 -12.16 1.52 24.02
C HIS A 172 -10.99 0.60 23.65
N VAL A 173 -11.22 -0.69 23.81
CA VAL A 173 -10.28 -1.73 23.41
C VAL A 173 -11.02 -2.73 22.56
N ALA A 174 -10.54 -3.00 21.35
CA ALA A 174 -11.01 -4.09 20.53
C ALA A 174 -10.29 -5.38 20.93
N VAL A 175 -11.05 -6.41 21.26
CA VAL A 175 -10.52 -7.72 21.60
C VAL A 175 -10.61 -8.62 20.38
N LEU A 176 -9.48 -9.16 19.95
CA LEU A 176 -9.40 -10.03 18.78
C LEU A 176 -9.68 -11.49 19.15
N ARG A 177 -9.92 -12.33 18.14
CA ARG A 177 -10.07 -13.80 18.31
C ARG A 177 -8.87 -14.44 18.98
N SER A 178 -7.67 -13.90 18.74
CA SER A 178 -6.42 -14.32 19.40
C SER A 178 -6.33 -13.94 20.87
N GLY A 179 -7.29 -13.17 21.41
CA GLY A 179 -7.26 -12.61 22.76
C GLY A 179 -6.44 -11.32 22.88
N VAL A 180 -5.77 -10.88 21.83
CA VAL A 180 -5.01 -9.63 21.81
C VAL A 180 -5.96 -8.44 21.95
N LYS A 181 -5.55 -7.45 22.76
CA LYS A 181 -6.31 -6.23 23.01
C LYS A 181 -5.68 -5.08 22.24
N ILE A 182 -6.42 -4.48 21.32
CA ILE A 182 -5.98 -3.38 20.48
C ILE A 182 -6.63 -2.07 20.93
N PRO A 183 -5.85 -1.00 21.18
CA PRO A 183 -6.41 0.28 21.58
C PRO A 183 -7.27 0.89 20.48
N VAL A 184 -8.40 1.46 20.87
CA VAL A 184 -9.31 2.20 19.99
C VAL A 184 -9.38 3.63 20.50
N SER A 185 -8.86 4.56 19.71
CA SER A 185 -8.88 5.99 20.02
C SER A 185 -10.28 6.58 19.88
N ARG A 186 -10.50 7.77 20.47
CA ARG A 186 -11.76 8.51 20.29
C ARG A 186 -12.13 8.73 18.81
N ALA A 187 -11.13 8.99 17.95
CA ALA A 187 -11.34 9.15 16.51
C ALA A 187 -11.55 7.81 15.77
N GLY A 188 -10.98 6.72 16.26
CA GLY A 188 -11.11 5.38 15.69
C GLY A 188 -12.43 4.70 16.03
N TYR A 189 -13.02 5.03 17.18
CA TYR A 189 -14.25 4.38 17.65
C TYR A 189 -15.46 4.59 16.73
N PRO A 190 -15.78 5.83 16.26
CA PRO A 190 -16.87 6.03 15.28
C PRO A 190 -16.65 5.27 13.97
N LYS A 191 -15.41 5.26 13.45
CA LYS A 191 -15.06 4.48 12.25
C LYS A 191 -15.34 2.99 12.45
N LEU A 192 -14.90 2.45 13.59
CA LEU A 192 -15.12 1.05 13.94
C LEU A 192 -16.60 0.70 14.08
N LYS A 193 -17.39 1.56 14.74
CA LYS A 193 -18.84 1.37 14.88
C LYS A 193 -19.54 1.33 13.53
N ALA A 194 -19.23 2.29 12.65
CA ALA A 194 -19.83 2.34 11.32
C ALA A 194 -19.55 1.06 10.51
N MET A 195 -18.33 0.49 10.64
CA MET A 195 -17.99 -0.75 9.95
C MET A 195 -18.67 -2.00 10.53
N LEU A 196 -19.01 -1.97 11.82
CA LEU A 196 -19.72 -3.07 12.49
C LEU A 196 -21.26 -2.94 12.40
N GLY A 197 -21.76 -1.85 11.80
CA GLY A 197 -23.20 -1.58 11.71
C GLY A 197 -23.85 -1.21 13.04
N LEU A 198 -23.10 -0.59 13.98
CA LEU A 198 -23.53 -0.22 15.33
C LEU A 198 -23.86 1.27 15.46
#